data_4a2b2fe2f6806c82ae985fe9aa3dfbb3
#
_entry.id   4a2b2fe2f6806c82ae985fe9aa3dfbb3
#
_cell.length_a   1.000
_cell.length_b   1.000
_cell.length_c   1.000
_cell.angle_alpha   90.00
_cell.angle_beta   90.00
_cell.angle_gamma   90.00
#
_symmetry.space_group_name_H-M   'P 1'
#
loop_
_entity.id
_entity.type
_entity.pdbx_description
1 polymer ?
#
loop_
_entity_poly.entity_id
_entity_poly.type
_entity_poly.pdbx_seq_one_letter_code
_entity_poly.pdbx_strand_id
1 'polypeptide(L)'
;MVGLVSDVGLKRKLNEDSACYLEREKFKIYVVADGMGGHNAGEVASKMAVDQIVRYVDENYSLEDEENLIAKAIKTANEEIFKFSKTNDKLNGMGTTVTASLVTSNSIYVANVGDSCCMALKNGELNKITKDHSLVQELLDSGTISEFEAINHPKKNIITRALGTSSNVNVDVFKIGINEYDLFILCSDGLTNEVTKDEILRIINNQTNYVSMANDLVNLANEKGGRDNITVLLFGGEM
;
A
#
# COMPACT_ATOMS: atom_id res chain seq x y z
N MET A 1 -3.51 13.89 12.10
CA MET A 1 -3.88 14.50 10.79
C MET A 1 -3.64 13.45 9.70
N VAL A 2 -4.54 13.29 8.72
CA VAL A 2 -4.43 12.31 7.63
C VAL A 2 -4.63 13.02 6.29
N GLY A 3 -3.84 12.68 5.29
CA GLY A 3 -4.04 13.10 3.90
C GLY A 3 -4.29 11.85 3.04
N LEU A 4 -5.46 11.73 2.44
CA LEU A 4 -5.82 10.63 1.55
C LEU A 4 -6.38 11.18 0.25
N VAL A 5 -5.76 10.79 -0.86
CA VAL A 5 -6.21 11.09 -2.23
C VAL A 5 -6.04 9.85 -3.07
N SER A 6 -7.08 9.52 -3.84
CA SER A 6 -7.07 8.45 -4.83
C SER A 6 -7.63 8.98 -6.15
N ASP A 7 -6.94 8.75 -7.25
CA ASP A 7 -7.25 9.26 -8.58
C ASP A 7 -7.17 8.15 -9.64
N VAL A 8 -8.04 8.21 -10.63
CA VAL A 8 -8.08 7.21 -11.70
C VAL A 8 -6.87 7.27 -12.63
N GLY A 9 -6.13 8.39 -12.59
CA GLY A 9 -5.06 8.65 -13.56
C GLY A 9 -5.61 9.14 -14.91
N LEU A 10 -4.71 9.32 -15.87
CA LEU A 10 -5.08 9.85 -17.20
C LEU A 10 -5.28 8.76 -18.27
N LYS A 11 -4.90 7.52 -18.00
CA LYS A 11 -4.92 6.43 -18.99
C LYS A 11 -5.92 5.32 -18.64
N ARG A 12 -6.25 5.16 -17.40
CA ARG A 12 -7.23 4.17 -16.94
C ARG A 12 -8.66 4.72 -17.07
N LYS A 13 -9.65 3.83 -17.14
CA LYS A 13 -11.08 4.18 -17.19
C LYS A 13 -11.77 3.96 -15.85
N LEU A 14 -11.19 3.11 -15.02
CA LEU A 14 -11.69 2.72 -13.73
C LEU A 14 -10.57 2.87 -12.70
N ASN A 15 -10.91 3.28 -11.50
CA ASN A 15 -10.02 3.25 -10.37
C ASN A 15 -10.20 1.91 -9.65
N GLU A 16 -9.20 1.04 -9.76
CA GLU A 16 -9.16 -0.26 -9.09
C GLU A 16 -8.41 -0.19 -7.76
N ASP A 17 -7.81 0.96 -7.43
CA ASP A 17 -7.25 1.24 -6.10
C ASP A 17 -8.36 1.43 -5.06
N SER A 18 -8.07 1.06 -3.83
CA SER A 18 -8.89 1.37 -2.66
C SER A 18 -8.01 1.77 -1.49
N ALA A 19 -8.49 2.69 -0.66
CA ALA A 19 -7.83 3.07 0.57
C ALA A 19 -8.84 3.41 1.66
N CYS A 20 -8.48 3.17 2.90
CA CYS A 20 -9.27 3.54 4.06
C CYS A 20 -8.36 3.72 5.27
N TYR A 21 -8.86 4.45 6.25
CA TYR A 21 -8.24 4.52 7.56
C TYR A 21 -9.31 4.57 8.66
N LEU A 22 -8.91 4.15 9.85
CA LEU A 22 -9.71 4.26 11.07
C LEU A 22 -8.80 4.69 12.21
N GLU A 23 -9.19 5.76 12.91
CA GLU A 23 -8.50 6.24 14.09
C GLU A 23 -9.37 6.01 15.33
N ARG A 24 -8.82 5.31 16.32
CA ARG A 24 -9.39 5.06 17.64
C ARG A 24 -8.43 5.61 18.70
N GLU A 25 -8.89 5.74 19.93
CA GLU A 25 -8.07 6.21 21.03
C GLU A 25 -6.84 5.31 21.30
N LYS A 26 -6.96 4.00 21.09
CA LYS A 26 -5.91 3.01 21.38
C LYS A 26 -5.09 2.57 20.19
N PHE A 27 -5.59 2.77 18.99
CA PHE A 27 -4.90 2.41 17.74
C PHE A 27 -5.40 3.23 16.56
N LYS A 28 -4.57 3.27 15.51
CA LYS A 28 -4.96 3.79 14.19
C LYS A 28 -4.56 2.76 13.14
N ILE A 29 -5.39 2.55 12.15
CA ILE A 29 -5.12 1.66 11.01
C ILE A 29 -5.28 2.43 9.71
N TYR A 30 -4.31 2.28 8.82
CA TYR A 30 -4.24 2.89 7.49
C TYR A 30 -3.98 1.80 6.47
N VAL A 31 -4.73 1.78 5.37
CA VAL A 31 -4.66 0.72 4.36
C VAL A 31 -4.76 1.31 2.96
N VAL A 32 -3.86 0.88 2.08
CA VAL A 32 -3.90 1.11 0.62
C VAL A 32 -3.84 -0.25 -0.06
N ALA A 33 -4.64 -0.44 -1.09
CA ALA A 33 -4.74 -1.66 -1.88
C ALA A 33 -4.90 -1.30 -3.36
N ASP A 34 -4.07 -1.90 -4.21
CA ASP A 34 -4.08 -1.75 -5.67
C ASP A 34 -4.68 -3.01 -6.27
N GLY A 35 -5.85 -2.86 -6.89
CA GLY A 35 -6.62 -3.95 -7.41
C GLY A 35 -6.17 -4.39 -8.80
N MET A 36 -6.09 -5.69 -8.99
CA MET A 36 -5.77 -6.29 -10.27
C MET A 36 -6.78 -7.32 -10.71
N GLY A 37 -7.04 -7.38 -12.01
CA GLY A 37 -7.96 -8.36 -12.59
C GLY A 37 -8.61 -7.87 -13.87
N GLY A 38 -9.28 -8.78 -14.60
CA GLY A 38 -10.10 -8.41 -15.74
C GLY A 38 -11.53 -8.06 -15.33
N HIS A 39 -12.25 -7.28 -16.16
CA HIS A 39 -13.69 -7.03 -16.00
C HIS A 39 -14.11 -6.43 -14.65
N ASN A 40 -13.42 -5.41 -14.14
CA ASN A 40 -13.70 -4.72 -12.86
C ASN A 40 -13.47 -5.60 -11.62
N ALA A 41 -12.77 -6.71 -11.75
CA ALA A 41 -12.52 -7.62 -10.63
C ALA A 41 -11.49 -7.05 -9.65
N GLY A 42 -10.56 -6.20 -10.12
CA GLY A 42 -9.57 -5.52 -9.28
C GLY A 42 -10.21 -4.56 -8.28
N GLU A 43 -11.17 -3.72 -8.72
CA GLU A 43 -11.93 -2.81 -7.85
C GLU A 43 -12.64 -3.56 -6.71
N VAL A 44 -13.23 -4.71 -7.03
CA VAL A 44 -13.89 -5.55 -6.02
C VAL A 44 -12.90 -6.10 -5.02
N ALA A 45 -11.74 -6.61 -5.48
CA ALA A 45 -10.73 -7.20 -4.64
C ALA A 45 -10.10 -6.17 -3.68
N SER A 46 -9.69 -5.01 -4.20
CA SER A 46 -9.09 -3.94 -3.39
C SER A 46 -10.05 -3.40 -2.34
N LYS A 47 -11.33 -3.19 -2.73
CA LYS A 47 -12.37 -2.75 -1.79
C LYS A 47 -12.63 -3.78 -0.69
N MET A 48 -12.74 -5.06 -1.03
CA MET A 48 -12.91 -6.13 -0.05
C MET A 48 -11.71 -6.20 0.91
N ALA A 49 -10.47 -6.07 0.40
CA ALA A 49 -9.27 -6.10 1.22
C ALA A 49 -9.28 -4.99 2.27
N VAL A 50 -9.50 -3.76 1.83
CA VAL A 50 -9.50 -2.57 2.71
C VAL A 50 -10.58 -2.68 3.78
N ASP A 51 -11.82 -2.97 3.38
CA ASP A 51 -12.97 -3.05 4.30
C ASP A 51 -12.77 -4.18 5.34
N GLN A 52 -12.29 -5.34 4.90
CA GLN A 52 -12.09 -6.49 5.76
C GLN A 52 -10.94 -6.28 6.76
N ILE A 53 -9.81 -5.71 6.30
CA ILE A 53 -8.65 -5.46 7.18
C ILE A 53 -9.03 -4.47 8.28
N VAL A 54 -9.65 -3.34 7.92
CA VAL A 54 -10.06 -2.32 8.89
C VAL A 54 -11.08 -2.89 9.88
N ARG A 55 -12.09 -3.61 9.40
CA ARG A 55 -13.10 -4.26 10.25
C ARG A 55 -12.47 -5.27 11.20
N TYR A 56 -11.59 -6.16 10.69
CA TYR A 56 -10.96 -7.18 11.52
C TYR A 56 -10.13 -6.56 12.66
N VAL A 57 -9.35 -5.52 12.36
CA VAL A 57 -8.56 -4.82 13.37
C VAL A 57 -9.46 -4.15 14.40
N ASP A 58 -10.53 -3.45 13.97
CA ASP A 58 -11.46 -2.77 14.89
C ASP A 58 -12.17 -3.75 15.84
N GLU A 59 -12.57 -4.92 15.34
CA GLU A 59 -13.26 -5.94 16.13
C GLU A 59 -12.35 -6.76 17.03
N ASN A 60 -11.07 -6.92 16.70
CA ASN A 60 -10.16 -7.84 17.37
C ASN A 60 -8.94 -7.16 18.02
N TYR A 61 -8.90 -5.82 18.11
CA TYR A 61 -7.77 -5.11 18.68
C TYR A 61 -7.48 -5.58 20.10
N SER A 62 -6.25 -6.08 20.32
CA SER A 62 -5.72 -6.51 21.61
C SER A 62 -4.32 -5.95 21.78
N LEU A 63 -4.00 -5.46 22.98
CA LEU A 63 -2.67 -4.93 23.30
C LEU A 63 -1.59 -6.02 23.40
N GLU A 64 -1.97 -7.30 23.36
CA GLU A 64 -1.05 -8.41 23.64
C GLU A 64 -0.37 -9.00 22.40
N ASP A 65 -0.87 -8.75 21.17
CA ASP A 65 -0.38 -9.40 19.95
C ASP A 65 -0.63 -8.60 18.66
N GLU A 66 -0.16 -7.37 18.64
CA GLU A 66 -0.44 -6.39 17.59
C GLU A 66 0.18 -6.77 16.21
N GLU A 67 1.38 -7.37 16.22
CA GLU A 67 2.05 -7.84 15.00
C GLU A 67 1.26 -8.96 14.33
N ASN A 68 0.79 -9.93 15.12
CA ASN A 68 -0.04 -11.01 14.62
C ASN A 68 -1.43 -10.52 14.23
N LEU A 69 -1.97 -9.49 14.88
CA LEU A 69 -3.28 -8.92 14.57
C LEU A 69 -3.33 -8.41 13.12
N ILE A 70 -2.37 -7.56 12.70
CA ILE A 70 -2.36 -7.02 11.33
C ILE A 70 -2.11 -8.12 10.30
N ALA A 71 -1.22 -9.08 10.61
CA ALA A 71 -0.96 -10.22 9.71
C ALA A 71 -2.20 -11.13 9.57
N LYS A 72 -2.93 -11.39 10.65
CA LYS A 72 -4.18 -12.16 10.62
C LYS A 72 -5.28 -11.43 9.86
N ALA A 73 -5.43 -10.11 10.06
CA ALA A 73 -6.39 -9.29 9.32
C ALA A 73 -6.20 -9.44 7.79
N ILE A 74 -4.95 -9.35 7.32
CA ILE A 74 -4.62 -9.50 5.91
C ILE A 74 -4.85 -10.92 5.41
N LYS A 75 -4.49 -11.94 6.20
CA LYS A 75 -4.75 -13.35 5.83
C LYS A 75 -6.24 -13.65 5.74
N THR A 76 -7.04 -13.12 6.67
CA THR A 76 -8.51 -13.25 6.63
C THR A 76 -9.10 -12.58 5.40
N ALA A 77 -8.63 -11.38 5.07
CA ALA A 77 -9.04 -10.70 3.83
C ALA A 77 -8.67 -11.53 2.59
N ASN A 78 -7.45 -12.10 2.55
CA ASN A 78 -7.04 -13.00 1.46
C ASN A 78 -8.00 -14.19 1.29
N GLU A 79 -8.35 -14.86 2.39
CA GLU A 79 -9.26 -16.01 2.32
C GLU A 79 -10.65 -15.63 1.79
N GLU A 80 -11.18 -14.48 2.22
CA GLU A 80 -12.48 -14.00 1.76
C GLU A 80 -12.45 -13.65 0.27
N ILE A 81 -11.44 -12.91 -0.19
CA ILE A 81 -11.26 -12.55 -1.60
C ILE A 81 -11.09 -13.82 -2.45
N PHE A 82 -10.25 -14.75 -2.01
CA PHE A 82 -10.03 -16.01 -2.73
C PHE A 82 -11.32 -16.84 -2.83
N LYS A 83 -12.08 -16.97 -1.74
CA LYS A 83 -13.39 -17.65 -1.76
C LYS A 83 -14.36 -16.95 -2.70
N PHE A 84 -14.43 -15.62 -2.63
CA PHE A 84 -15.34 -14.82 -3.47
C PHE A 84 -14.97 -14.92 -4.95
N SER A 85 -13.69 -14.98 -5.30
CA SER A 85 -13.22 -15.14 -6.69
C SER A 85 -13.72 -16.43 -7.36
N LYS A 86 -14.08 -17.45 -6.56
CA LYS A 86 -14.59 -18.74 -7.05
C LYS A 86 -16.11 -18.78 -7.23
N THR A 87 -16.83 -17.75 -6.81
CA THR A 87 -18.29 -17.69 -6.93
C THR A 87 -18.80 -17.36 -8.33
N ASN A 88 -17.95 -16.74 -9.17
CA ASN A 88 -18.32 -16.30 -10.50
C ASN A 88 -17.09 -16.29 -11.42
N ASP A 89 -17.22 -16.86 -12.62
CA ASP A 89 -16.12 -16.92 -13.61
C ASP A 89 -15.55 -15.55 -13.98
N LYS A 90 -16.35 -14.48 -13.94
CA LYS A 90 -15.92 -13.11 -14.20
C LYS A 90 -14.98 -12.55 -13.12
N LEU A 91 -15.00 -13.14 -11.91
CA LEU A 91 -14.15 -12.77 -10.78
C LEU A 91 -12.92 -13.67 -10.66
N ASN A 92 -12.83 -14.69 -11.52
CA ASN A 92 -11.72 -15.62 -11.46
C ASN A 92 -10.39 -14.90 -11.76
N GLY A 93 -9.42 -15.07 -10.86
CA GLY A 93 -8.12 -14.40 -10.95
C GLY A 93 -8.11 -12.95 -10.47
N MET A 94 -9.20 -12.45 -9.83
CA MET A 94 -9.14 -11.17 -9.14
C MET A 94 -8.15 -11.24 -7.99
N GLY A 95 -7.47 -10.14 -7.77
CA GLY A 95 -6.53 -9.99 -6.67
C GLY A 95 -6.27 -8.54 -6.36
N THR A 96 -5.48 -8.31 -5.33
CA THR A 96 -5.06 -6.96 -4.95
C THR A 96 -3.75 -7.01 -4.17
N THR A 97 -2.96 -5.94 -4.27
CA THR A 97 -1.91 -5.67 -3.31
C THR A 97 -2.51 -5.22 -1.99
N VAL A 98 -1.72 -5.14 -0.95
CA VAL A 98 -2.05 -4.40 0.25
C VAL A 98 -0.79 -3.88 0.93
N THR A 99 -0.81 -2.61 1.32
CA THR A 99 0.13 -2.02 2.26
C THR A 99 -0.68 -1.40 3.39
N ALA A 100 -0.44 -1.84 4.62
CA ALA A 100 -1.21 -1.41 5.79
C ALA A 100 -0.28 -1.02 6.94
N SER A 101 -0.70 -0.03 7.74
CA SER A 101 0.03 0.40 8.95
C SER A 101 -0.90 0.43 10.14
N LEU A 102 -0.59 -0.35 11.17
CA LEU A 102 -1.24 -0.34 12.48
C LEU A 102 -0.37 0.45 13.46
N VAL A 103 -0.84 1.61 13.87
CA VAL A 103 -0.18 2.48 14.86
C VAL A 103 -0.78 2.22 16.23
N THR A 104 0.08 1.96 17.21
CA THR A 104 -0.28 1.73 18.60
C THR A 104 0.50 2.68 19.53
N SER A 105 0.25 2.64 20.81
CA SER A 105 0.99 3.50 21.78
C SER A 105 2.51 3.24 21.81
N ASN A 106 2.96 2.06 21.39
CA ASN A 106 4.36 1.65 21.54
C ASN A 106 5.10 1.45 20.21
N SER A 107 4.37 1.09 19.16
CA SER A 107 4.96 0.66 17.89
C SER A 107 4.05 0.95 16.72
N ILE A 108 4.65 1.00 15.54
CA ILE A 108 3.97 1.01 14.25
C ILE A 108 4.32 -0.30 13.55
N TYR A 109 3.30 -1.04 13.13
CA TYR A 109 3.46 -2.27 12.37
C TYR A 109 3.04 -2.02 10.93
N VAL A 110 4.01 -2.08 10.02
CA VAL A 110 3.76 -1.96 8.58
C VAL A 110 3.71 -3.34 7.97
N ALA A 111 2.59 -3.70 7.35
CA ALA A 111 2.42 -4.97 6.68
C ALA A 111 2.29 -4.79 5.17
N ASN A 112 2.92 -5.69 4.38
CA ASN A 112 2.95 -5.60 2.93
C ASN A 112 2.70 -6.92 2.22
N VAL A 113 1.91 -6.86 1.16
CA VAL A 113 1.74 -7.90 0.13
C VAL A 113 1.58 -7.21 -1.23
N GLY A 114 2.53 -7.39 -2.13
CA GLY A 114 2.54 -6.75 -3.46
C GLY A 114 3.64 -5.71 -3.61
N ASP A 115 3.46 -4.78 -4.52
CA ASP A 115 4.40 -3.71 -4.89
C ASP A 115 3.91 -2.29 -4.57
N SER A 116 2.69 -2.14 -4.04
CA SER A 116 2.33 -0.96 -3.24
C SER A 116 3.29 -0.83 -2.07
N CYS A 117 3.61 0.37 -1.62
CA CYS A 117 4.69 0.53 -0.66
C CYS A 117 4.39 1.51 0.49
N CYS A 118 5.16 1.35 1.56
CA CYS A 118 5.28 2.30 2.65
C CYS A 118 6.65 2.97 2.61
N MET A 119 6.65 4.30 2.64
CA MET A 119 7.83 5.13 2.85
C MET A 119 7.69 5.93 4.14
N ALA A 120 8.80 6.29 4.77
CA ALA A 120 8.78 7.08 6.00
C ALA A 120 9.88 8.15 5.99
N LEU A 121 9.53 9.35 6.47
CA LEU A 121 10.43 10.51 6.58
C LEU A 121 11.07 10.55 7.97
N LYS A 122 12.39 10.70 8.00
CA LYS A 122 13.17 10.92 9.21
C LYS A 122 14.35 11.85 8.91
N ASN A 123 14.49 12.92 9.69
CA ASN A 123 15.62 13.87 9.55
C ASN A 123 15.80 14.41 8.11
N GLY A 124 14.72 14.62 7.38
CA GLY A 124 14.75 15.08 6.00
C GLY A 124 15.10 14.02 4.95
N GLU A 125 15.21 12.75 5.35
CA GLU A 125 15.44 11.61 4.46
C GLU A 125 14.19 10.74 4.35
N LEU A 126 13.80 10.39 3.13
CA LEU A 126 12.68 9.48 2.85
C LEU A 126 13.22 8.04 2.71
N ASN A 127 12.78 7.14 3.54
CA ASN A 127 13.21 5.74 3.55
C ASN A 127 12.05 4.83 3.12
N LYS A 128 12.28 3.89 2.20
CA LYS A 128 11.32 2.85 1.88
C LYS A 128 11.37 1.79 2.97
N ILE A 129 10.24 1.56 3.62
CA ILE A 129 10.09 0.60 4.74
C ILE A 129 9.78 -0.80 4.21
N THR A 130 8.90 -0.88 3.21
CA THR A 130 8.47 -2.15 2.62
C THR A 130 9.41 -2.60 1.51
N LYS A 131 9.41 -3.90 1.25
CA LYS A 131 10.06 -4.52 0.10
C LYS A 131 8.99 -5.01 -0.87
N ASP A 132 9.19 -4.72 -2.16
CA ASP A 132 8.20 -5.08 -3.17
C ASP A 132 8.21 -6.60 -3.44
N HIS A 133 7.03 -7.15 -3.61
CA HIS A 133 6.88 -8.52 -4.11
C HIS A 133 6.69 -8.47 -5.62
N SER A 134 7.79 -8.20 -6.33
CA SER A 134 7.84 -8.10 -7.78
C SER A 134 8.99 -8.93 -8.36
N LEU A 135 8.84 -9.34 -9.62
CA LEU A 135 9.90 -10.06 -10.33
C LEU A 135 11.22 -9.29 -10.33
N VAL A 136 11.15 -7.97 -10.49
CA VAL A 136 12.33 -7.11 -10.54
C VAL A 136 13.04 -7.07 -9.18
N GLN A 137 12.29 -7.05 -8.09
CA GLN A 137 12.87 -7.11 -6.76
C GLN A 137 13.56 -8.45 -6.49
N GLU A 138 12.98 -9.57 -6.93
CA GLU A 138 13.61 -10.90 -6.81
C GLU A 138 14.91 -10.99 -7.63
N LEU A 139 14.96 -10.39 -8.83
CA LEU A 139 16.15 -10.32 -9.65
C LEU A 139 17.25 -9.44 -9.01
N LEU A 140 16.86 -8.33 -8.37
CA LEU A 140 17.78 -7.49 -7.58
C LEU A 140 18.37 -8.25 -6.40
N ASP A 141 17.53 -8.93 -5.62
CA ASP A 141 17.94 -9.69 -4.43
C ASP A 141 18.91 -10.83 -4.76
N SER A 142 18.71 -11.47 -5.92
CA SER A 142 19.60 -12.53 -6.41
C SER A 142 20.89 -11.99 -7.04
N GLY A 143 21.02 -10.66 -7.17
CA GLY A 143 22.16 -10.02 -7.85
C GLY A 143 22.18 -10.25 -9.37
N THR A 144 21.05 -10.69 -9.96
CA THR A 144 20.93 -10.94 -11.40
C THR A 144 20.89 -9.65 -12.21
N ILE A 145 20.32 -8.59 -11.65
CA ILE A 145 20.29 -7.25 -12.23
C ILE A 145 20.77 -6.21 -11.22
N SER A 146 21.27 -5.07 -11.69
CA SER A 146 21.63 -3.89 -10.89
C SER A 146 20.39 -3.01 -10.64
N GLU A 147 20.46 -2.09 -9.66
CA GLU A 147 19.42 -1.07 -9.41
C GLU A 147 19.12 -0.23 -10.66
N PHE A 148 20.16 0.11 -11.45
CA PHE A 148 20.00 0.87 -12.68
C PHE A 148 19.17 0.10 -13.74
N GLU A 149 19.40 -1.21 -13.88
CA GLU A 149 18.64 -2.07 -14.80
C GLU A 149 17.21 -2.28 -14.31
N ALA A 150 16.99 -2.31 -13.01
CA ALA A 150 15.67 -2.48 -12.40
C ALA A 150 14.70 -1.36 -12.77
N ILE A 151 15.15 -0.11 -12.75
CA ILE A 151 14.33 1.10 -13.00
C ILE A 151 13.61 1.03 -14.35
N ASN A 152 14.30 0.53 -15.39
CA ASN A 152 13.79 0.47 -16.77
C ASN A 152 13.47 -0.95 -17.22
N HIS A 153 13.35 -1.89 -16.29
CA HIS A 153 13.12 -3.29 -16.65
C HIS A 153 11.75 -3.48 -17.33
N PRO A 154 11.66 -4.18 -18.46
CA PRO A 154 10.40 -4.33 -19.22
C PRO A 154 9.31 -5.09 -18.45
N LYS A 155 9.68 -5.83 -17.42
CA LYS A 155 8.78 -6.62 -16.57
C LYS A 155 8.66 -6.03 -15.17
N LYS A 156 8.85 -4.73 -14.97
CA LYS A 156 8.81 -4.10 -13.64
C LYS A 156 7.43 -4.19 -12.96
N ASN A 157 6.36 -4.29 -13.73
CA ASN A 157 4.98 -4.38 -13.24
C ASN A 157 4.51 -5.83 -13.01
N ILE A 158 5.43 -6.83 -12.99
CA ILE A 158 5.07 -8.21 -12.68
C ILE A 158 5.19 -8.41 -11.16
N ILE A 159 4.05 -8.48 -10.49
CA ILE A 159 3.98 -8.82 -9.06
C ILE A 159 4.04 -10.33 -8.87
N THR A 160 4.70 -10.76 -7.80
CA THR A 160 4.90 -12.18 -7.47
C THR A 160 4.05 -12.63 -6.29
N ARG A 161 3.42 -11.67 -5.59
CA ARG A 161 2.54 -11.95 -4.45
C ARG A 161 1.39 -10.95 -4.38
N ALA A 162 0.15 -11.46 -4.26
CA ALA A 162 -1.06 -10.67 -4.13
C ALA A 162 -2.14 -11.43 -3.35
N LEU A 163 -3.08 -10.70 -2.74
CA LEU A 163 -4.27 -11.26 -2.10
C LEU A 163 -5.24 -11.79 -3.16
N GLY A 164 -5.98 -12.84 -2.81
CA GLY A 164 -7.05 -13.39 -3.62
C GLY A 164 -6.60 -14.34 -4.73
N THR A 165 -5.30 -14.43 -5.02
CA THR A 165 -4.74 -15.29 -6.08
C THR A 165 -4.53 -16.73 -5.64
N SER A 166 -4.37 -16.95 -4.33
CA SER A 166 -4.23 -18.28 -3.72
C SER A 166 -4.92 -18.35 -2.36
N SER A 167 -5.17 -19.57 -1.87
CA SER A 167 -5.81 -19.77 -0.56
C SER A 167 -4.99 -19.26 0.63
N ASN A 168 -3.67 -19.19 0.47
CA ASN A 168 -2.75 -18.73 1.50
C ASN A 168 -1.85 -17.63 0.96
N VAL A 169 -1.50 -16.68 1.82
CA VAL A 169 -0.57 -15.59 1.50
C VAL A 169 0.44 -15.40 2.63
N ASN A 170 1.69 -15.16 2.27
CA ASN A 170 2.71 -14.71 3.21
C ASN A 170 2.64 -13.18 3.30
N VAL A 171 2.58 -12.67 4.52
CA VAL A 171 2.52 -11.25 4.83
C VAL A 171 3.86 -10.84 5.44
N ASP A 172 4.52 -9.87 4.88
CA ASP A 172 5.72 -9.30 5.47
C ASP A 172 5.29 -8.21 6.47
N VAL A 173 5.84 -8.24 7.69
CA VAL A 173 5.53 -7.27 8.75
C VAL A 173 6.82 -6.64 9.25
N PHE A 174 6.83 -5.30 9.30
CA PHE A 174 7.95 -4.48 9.77
C PHE A 174 7.52 -3.74 11.03
N LYS A 175 8.24 -3.95 12.12
CA LYS A 175 8.01 -3.26 13.40
C LYS A 175 8.91 -2.04 13.51
N ILE A 176 8.32 -0.89 13.80
CA ILE A 176 8.97 0.42 13.91
C ILE A 176 8.61 1.01 15.27
N GLY A 177 9.56 1.68 15.92
CA GLY A 177 9.29 2.40 17.15
C GLY A 177 8.35 3.59 16.93
N ILE A 178 7.45 3.85 17.89
CA ILE A 178 6.65 5.08 17.87
C ILE A 178 7.58 6.30 17.91
N ASN A 179 7.28 7.36 17.17
CA ASN A 179 8.10 8.57 17.01
C ASN A 179 9.48 8.32 16.37
N GLU A 180 9.72 7.15 15.77
CA GLU A 180 10.97 6.89 15.06
C GLU A 180 11.05 7.68 13.76
N TYR A 181 9.93 7.89 13.09
CA TYR A 181 9.77 8.68 11.87
C TYR A 181 8.70 9.76 12.07
N ASP A 182 8.86 10.88 11.37
CA ASP A 182 7.96 12.05 11.46
C ASP A 182 6.68 11.86 10.66
N LEU A 183 6.78 11.21 9.50
CA LEU A 183 5.71 11.05 8.51
C LEU A 183 5.81 9.70 7.82
N PHE A 184 4.66 9.07 7.56
CA PHE A 184 4.51 7.87 6.75
C PHE A 184 3.68 8.16 5.50
N ILE A 185 4.03 7.48 4.40
CA ILE A 185 3.33 7.51 3.13
C ILE A 185 3.04 6.07 2.72
N LEU A 186 1.76 5.72 2.60
CA LEU A 186 1.34 4.52 1.89
C LEU A 186 0.90 4.93 0.49
N CYS A 187 1.33 4.22 -0.53
CA CYS A 187 0.91 4.51 -1.91
C CYS A 187 0.88 3.27 -2.79
N SER A 188 0.02 3.31 -3.82
CA SER A 188 0.08 2.38 -4.93
C SER A 188 1.27 2.70 -5.86
N ASP A 189 1.59 1.77 -6.75
CA ASP A 189 2.73 1.88 -7.67
C ASP A 189 2.55 3.01 -8.69
N GLY A 190 1.30 3.46 -8.94
CA GLY A 190 1.01 4.61 -9.79
C GLY A 190 1.67 5.90 -9.35
N LEU A 191 1.97 6.07 -8.04
CA LEU A 191 2.79 7.19 -7.58
C LEU A 191 4.26 6.96 -7.93
N THR A 192 4.84 5.86 -7.47
CA THR A 192 6.29 5.61 -7.54
C THR A 192 6.80 5.28 -8.94
N ASN A 193 5.91 4.87 -9.84
CA ASN A 193 6.21 4.69 -11.26
C ASN A 193 6.38 6.01 -12.01
N GLU A 194 5.80 7.10 -11.52
CA GLU A 194 5.82 8.43 -12.16
C GLU A 194 6.70 9.44 -11.40
N VAL A 195 6.70 9.40 -10.07
CA VAL A 195 7.32 10.41 -9.21
C VAL A 195 8.53 9.82 -8.50
N THR A 196 9.68 10.47 -8.65
CA THR A 196 10.93 10.05 -8.02
C THR A 196 10.93 10.35 -6.52
N LYS A 197 11.78 9.63 -5.77
CA LYS A 197 11.99 9.85 -4.33
C LYS A 197 12.33 11.31 -4.00
N ASP A 198 13.19 11.96 -4.80
CA ASP A 198 13.60 13.34 -4.58
C ASP A 198 12.46 14.34 -4.82
N GLU A 199 11.57 14.07 -5.76
CA GLU A 199 10.37 14.88 -6.03
C GLU A 199 9.35 14.73 -4.90
N ILE A 200 9.11 13.51 -4.41
CA ILE A 200 8.28 13.25 -3.23
C ILE A 200 8.82 14.04 -2.03
N LEU A 201 10.11 13.92 -1.76
CA LEU A 201 10.76 14.62 -0.64
C LEU A 201 10.65 16.15 -0.76
N ARG A 202 10.77 16.69 -1.97
CA ARG A 202 10.61 18.12 -2.22
C ARG A 202 9.20 18.62 -1.88
N ILE A 203 8.16 17.88 -2.25
CA ILE A 203 6.77 18.24 -1.94
C ILE A 203 6.53 18.19 -0.43
N ILE A 204 7.00 17.14 0.25
CA ILE A 204 6.82 16.95 1.69
C ILE A 204 7.49 18.07 2.48
N ASN A 205 8.74 18.42 2.14
CA ASN A 205 9.52 19.42 2.88
C ASN A 205 8.99 20.85 2.71
N ASN A 206 8.18 21.12 1.70
CA ASN A 206 7.63 22.45 1.42
C ASN A 206 6.24 22.71 2.04
N GLN A 207 5.68 21.72 2.75
CA GLN A 207 4.32 21.79 3.26
C GLN A 207 4.19 21.16 4.64
N THR A 208 3.11 21.49 5.34
CA THR A 208 2.76 20.92 6.65
C THR A 208 1.38 20.25 6.66
N ASN A 209 0.58 20.49 5.61
CA ASN A 209 -0.76 19.93 5.50
C ASN A 209 -0.74 18.64 4.66
N TYR A 210 -1.08 17.51 5.26
CA TYR A 210 -1.02 16.19 4.61
C TYR A 210 -2.00 16.04 3.45
N VAL A 211 -3.17 16.71 3.50
CA VAL A 211 -4.13 16.70 2.39
C VAL A 211 -3.56 17.44 1.18
N SER A 212 -2.91 18.57 1.40
CA SER A 212 -2.25 19.31 0.32
C SER A 212 -1.08 18.53 -0.26
N MET A 213 -0.26 17.91 0.59
CA MET A 213 0.84 17.02 0.15
C MET A 213 0.32 15.88 -0.73
N ALA A 214 -0.76 15.19 -0.30
CA ALA A 214 -1.34 14.09 -1.06
C ALA A 214 -1.86 14.56 -2.43
N ASN A 215 -2.54 15.70 -2.47
CA ASN A 215 -3.02 16.28 -3.73
C ASN A 215 -1.87 16.63 -4.67
N ASP A 216 -0.81 17.26 -4.17
CA ASP A 216 0.32 17.68 -5.01
C ASP A 216 1.11 16.46 -5.53
N LEU A 217 1.24 15.39 -4.74
CA LEU A 217 1.84 14.13 -5.18
C LEU A 217 1.04 13.49 -6.31
N VAL A 218 -0.28 13.39 -6.16
CA VAL A 218 -1.18 12.83 -7.17
C VAL A 218 -1.19 13.70 -8.43
N ASN A 219 -1.25 15.02 -8.30
CA ASN A 219 -1.19 15.94 -9.43
C ASN A 219 0.12 15.81 -10.20
N LEU A 220 1.26 15.74 -9.49
CA LEU A 220 2.56 15.55 -10.13
C LEU A 220 2.64 14.21 -10.88
N ALA A 221 2.11 13.12 -10.31
CA ALA A 221 2.06 11.82 -10.99
C ALA A 221 1.20 11.89 -12.27
N ASN A 222 0.06 12.59 -12.21
CA ASN A 222 -0.78 12.83 -13.39
C ASN A 222 -0.05 13.68 -14.45
N GLU A 223 0.61 14.78 -14.07
CA GLU A 223 1.39 15.63 -14.98
C GLU A 223 2.50 14.84 -15.69
N LYS A 224 3.11 13.86 -15.03
CA LYS A 224 4.18 13.02 -15.58
C LYS A 224 3.69 11.84 -16.41
N GLY A 225 2.39 11.62 -16.48
CA GLY A 225 1.80 10.62 -17.38
C GLY A 225 0.48 10.05 -16.90
N GLY A 226 0.28 9.89 -15.60
CA GLY A 226 -0.94 9.34 -15.02
C GLY A 226 -1.31 7.99 -15.65
N ARG A 227 -0.32 7.10 -15.80
CA ARG A 227 -0.44 5.85 -16.56
C ARG A 227 -1.27 4.79 -15.83
N ASP A 228 -1.36 4.92 -14.52
CA ASP A 228 -2.12 4.02 -13.66
C ASP A 228 -3.03 4.78 -12.68
N ASN A 229 -3.80 4.04 -11.88
CA ASN A 229 -4.49 4.56 -10.71
C ASN A 229 -3.44 5.03 -9.69
N ILE A 230 -3.69 6.13 -9.01
CA ILE A 230 -2.74 6.77 -8.11
C ILE A 230 -3.41 6.98 -6.75
N THR A 231 -2.95 6.27 -5.75
CA THR A 231 -3.47 6.40 -4.38
C THR A 231 -2.35 6.75 -3.42
N VAL A 232 -2.56 7.79 -2.63
CA VAL A 232 -1.60 8.30 -1.64
C VAL A 232 -2.29 8.53 -0.32
N LEU A 233 -1.76 7.95 0.76
CA LEU A 233 -2.22 8.13 2.13
C LEU A 233 -1.05 8.54 3.01
N LEU A 234 -1.15 9.72 3.66
CA LEU A 234 -0.13 10.25 4.57
C LEU A 234 -0.67 10.34 6.00
N PHE A 235 0.17 9.98 6.97
CA PHE A 235 -0.12 10.12 8.40
C PHE A 235 1.16 10.35 9.22
N GLY A 236 1.03 10.91 10.43
CA GLY A 236 2.15 11.15 11.33
C GLY A 236 2.63 9.88 12.04
N GLY A 237 3.90 9.86 12.45
CA GLY A 237 4.53 8.76 13.19
C GLY A 237 4.16 8.71 14.69
N GLU A 238 3.15 9.47 15.11
CA GLU A 238 2.66 9.59 16.49
C GLU A 238 1.27 8.96 16.68
N MET A 239 0.97 8.60 17.91
CA MET A 239 -0.32 8.06 18.32
C MET A 239 -1.40 9.16 18.37
#